data_f9113dbd953caf8475b548c3a851e2cb
#
_entry.id   f9113dbd953caf8475b548c3a851e2cb
#
_cell.length_a   1.000
_cell.length_b   1.000
_cell.length_c   1.000
_cell.angle_alpha   90.00
_cell.angle_beta   90.00
_cell.angle_gamma   90.00
#
_symmetry.space_group_name_H-M   'P 1'
#
loop_
_entity.id
_entity.type
_entity.pdbx_description
1 polymer ?
#
loop_
_entity_poly.entity_id
_entity_poly.type
_entity_poly.pdbx_seq_one_letter_code
_entity_poly.pdbx_strand_id
1 'polypeptide(L)'
;AMTGHLYAAGVDQADAFAADGAVHLRGLFTDWIDELAAGVARNEAQPGEFFDDNGTTHDAGRFWDDYCNWSRIPEFERFAFRSGIADVAAGLMRSETVQLFHEHVLVKEPGAPRQTPWHCDAPYYFVDGPQTISIWIPLDPVPLESTLRLIRGSHRWEEAVHPVDWTTMTGFYGDDETTH
;
A
#
# COMPACT_ATOMS: atom_id res chain seq x y z
N ALA A 1 -9.28 28.30 -6.16
CA ALA A 1 -10.38 27.36 -6.27
C ALA A 1 -9.84 26.13 -6.99
N MET A 2 -9.47 25.09 -6.24
CA MET A 2 -9.10 23.80 -6.81
C MET A 2 -10.39 23.15 -7.30
N THR A 3 -10.52 23.02 -8.61
CA THR A 3 -11.58 22.21 -9.21
C THR A 3 -11.22 20.76 -8.96
N GLY A 4 -11.84 20.16 -7.94
CA GLY A 4 -11.71 18.74 -7.69
C GLY A 4 -12.19 17.95 -8.90
N HIS A 5 -11.28 17.33 -9.61
CA HIS A 5 -11.63 16.26 -10.55
C HIS A 5 -12.07 15.09 -9.68
N LEU A 6 -13.36 14.79 -9.72
CA LEU A 6 -13.89 13.54 -9.17
C LEU A 6 -13.35 12.40 -10.03
N TYR A 7 -12.35 11.72 -9.55
CA TYR A 7 -11.82 10.52 -10.17
C TYR A 7 -12.73 9.35 -9.79
N ALA A 8 -13.65 9.00 -10.68
CA ALA A 8 -14.37 7.74 -10.58
C ALA A 8 -13.67 6.71 -11.47
N ALA A 9 -13.35 5.54 -10.96
CA ALA A 9 -12.88 4.43 -11.79
C ALA A 9 -13.98 4.09 -12.83
N GLY A 10 -13.63 4.03 -14.11
CA GLY A 10 -14.54 3.63 -15.16
C GLY A 10 -14.95 2.15 -15.02
N VAL A 11 -16.08 1.78 -15.63
CA VAL A 11 -16.59 0.38 -15.61
C VAL A 11 -15.52 -0.59 -16.11
N ASP A 12 -14.82 -0.25 -17.20
CA ASP A 12 -13.74 -1.09 -17.76
C ASP A 12 -12.59 -1.32 -16.78
N GLN A 13 -12.28 -0.33 -15.94
CA GLN A 13 -11.23 -0.43 -14.91
C GLN A 13 -11.66 -1.32 -13.74
N ALA A 14 -12.93 -1.21 -13.32
CA ALA A 14 -13.50 -2.09 -12.30
C ALA A 14 -13.60 -3.54 -12.79
N ASP A 15 -13.94 -3.76 -14.08
CA ASP A 15 -13.94 -5.08 -14.69
C ASP A 15 -12.53 -5.67 -14.77
N ALA A 16 -11.53 -4.88 -15.18
CA ALA A 16 -10.15 -5.30 -15.22
C ALA A 16 -9.63 -5.64 -13.81
N PHE A 17 -9.92 -4.81 -12.81
CA PHE A 17 -9.57 -5.07 -11.43
C PHE A 17 -10.18 -6.37 -10.90
N ALA A 18 -11.47 -6.57 -11.12
CA ALA A 18 -12.17 -7.79 -10.71
C ALA A 18 -11.64 -9.05 -11.42
N ALA A 19 -11.24 -8.93 -12.69
CA ALA A 19 -10.70 -10.06 -13.45
C ALA A 19 -9.26 -10.39 -13.13
N ASP A 20 -8.40 -9.38 -12.98
CA ASP A 20 -6.95 -9.52 -12.88
C ASP A 20 -6.42 -9.43 -11.43
N GLY A 21 -7.19 -8.84 -10.51
CA GLY A 21 -6.78 -8.57 -9.13
C GLY A 21 -5.94 -7.29 -8.98
N ALA A 22 -5.66 -6.61 -10.07
CA ALA A 22 -4.95 -5.35 -10.08
C ALA A 22 -5.30 -4.53 -11.34
N VAL A 23 -5.18 -3.21 -11.23
CA VAL A 23 -5.33 -2.28 -12.35
C VAL A 23 -4.36 -1.12 -12.19
N HIS A 24 -3.76 -0.66 -13.29
CA HIS A 24 -2.87 0.49 -13.29
C HIS A 24 -3.61 1.75 -13.74
N LEU A 25 -3.80 2.69 -12.83
CA LEU A 25 -4.44 3.98 -13.07
C LEU A 25 -3.37 5.07 -13.24
N ARG A 26 -3.01 5.38 -14.48
CA ARG A 26 -1.92 6.30 -14.78
C ARG A 26 -2.25 7.75 -14.42
N GLY A 27 -1.34 8.41 -13.70
CA GLY A 27 -1.40 9.85 -13.44
C GLY A 27 -2.53 10.29 -12.51
N LEU A 28 -3.11 9.35 -11.75
CA LEU A 28 -4.32 9.59 -10.97
C LEU A 28 -4.13 10.65 -9.88
N PHE A 29 -3.01 10.62 -9.16
CA PHE A 29 -2.74 11.50 -8.00
C PHE A 29 -1.48 12.34 -8.17
N THR A 30 -1.12 12.69 -9.40
CA THR A 30 0.10 13.47 -9.68
C THR A 30 0.13 14.82 -8.96
N ASP A 31 -1.01 15.46 -8.77
CA ASP A 31 -1.12 16.76 -8.07
C ASP A 31 -0.88 16.64 -6.55
N TRP A 32 -0.83 15.42 -6.03
CA TRP A 32 -0.63 15.14 -4.61
C TRP A 32 0.79 14.67 -4.26
N ILE A 33 1.65 14.46 -5.25
CA ILE A 33 2.99 13.88 -5.05
C ILE A 33 3.82 14.73 -4.09
N ASP A 34 3.89 16.06 -4.31
CA ASP A 34 4.68 16.96 -3.46
C ASP A 34 4.15 16.99 -2.01
N GLU A 35 2.83 16.94 -1.84
CA GLU A 35 2.22 16.91 -0.52
C GLU A 35 2.49 15.59 0.20
N LEU A 36 2.33 14.47 -0.49
CA LEU A 36 2.65 13.14 0.07
C LEU A 36 4.14 13.02 0.40
N ALA A 37 5.03 13.53 -0.45
CA ALA A 37 6.47 13.57 -0.17
C ALA A 37 6.79 14.39 1.08
N ALA A 38 6.13 15.53 1.28
CA ALA A 38 6.26 16.31 2.52
C ALA A 38 5.75 15.54 3.75
N GLY A 39 4.68 14.76 3.59
CA GLY A 39 4.17 13.86 4.63
C GLY A 39 5.18 12.77 4.99
N VAL A 40 5.81 12.14 4.00
CA VAL A 40 6.87 11.14 4.22
C VAL A 40 8.06 11.74 4.95
N ALA A 41 8.53 12.92 4.54
CA ALA A 41 9.63 13.61 5.22
C ALA A 41 9.29 13.95 6.69
N ARG A 42 8.03 14.35 6.96
CA ARG A 42 7.54 14.57 8.32
C ARG A 42 7.50 13.27 9.12
N ASN A 43 7.05 12.19 8.51
CA ASN A 43 7.02 10.86 9.14
C ASN A 43 8.43 10.41 9.54
N GLU A 44 9.40 10.53 8.64
CA GLU A 44 10.79 10.19 8.93
C GLU A 44 11.38 11.03 10.08
N ALA A 45 11.09 12.34 10.09
CA ALA A 45 11.54 13.24 11.16
C ALA A 45 10.87 12.98 12.51
N GLN A 46 9.69 12.40 12.50
CA GLN A 46 8.87 12.07 13.66
C GLN A 46 8.23 10.69 13.49
N PRO A 47 9.00 9.62 13.65
CA PRO A 47 8.51 8.25 13.49
C PRO A 47 7.28 7.95 14.35
N GLY A 48 6.39 7.10 13.85
CA GLY A 48 5.21 6.62 14.55
C GLY A 48 5.50 5.43 15.45
N GLU A 49 4.43 4.88 16.00
CA GLU A 49 4.48 3.71 16.88
C GLU A 49 4.95 2.45 16.15
N PHE A 50 4.65 2.36 14.86
CA PHE A 50 4.90 1.18 14.03
C PHE A 50 6.10 1.35 13.09
N PHE A 51 6.96 2.32 13.37
CA PHE A 51 8.16 2.54 12.57
C PHE A 51 9.15 1.38 12.71
N ASP A 52 9.60 0.86 11.56
CA ASP A 52 10.64 -0.16 11.49
C ASP A 52 11.76 0.28 10.52
N ASP A 53 13.00 0.26 10.95
CA ASP A 53 14.19 0.52 10.13
C ASP A 53 14.73 -0.76 9.46
N ASN A 54 13.96 -1.81 9.40
CA ASN A 54 14.21 -3.04 8.66
C ASN A 54 15.68 -3.55 8.68
N GLY A 55 16.43 -3.21 9.72
CA GLY A 55 17.79 -3.70 9.98
C GLY A 55 18.84 -3.28 8.96
N THR A 56 18.67 -2.15 8.28
CA THR A 56 19.65 -1.65 7.31
C THR A 56 20.93 -1.17 7.97
N THR A 57 22.08 -1.60 7.46
CA THR A 57 23.38 -1.05 7.83
C THR A 57 23.62 0.24 7.05
N HIS A 58 24.21 1.25 7.67
CA HIS A 58 24.46 2.57 7.07
C HIS A 58 25.28 2.58 5.76
N ASP A 59 25.91 1.46 5.40
CA ASP A 59 26.74 1.35 4.19
C ASP A 59 25.98 0.85 2.95
N ALA A 60 24.75 0.38 3.12
CA ALA A 60 23.86 -0.02 2.04
C ALA A 60 22.55 0.76 2.23
N GLY A 61 21.99 1.40 1.22
CA GLY A 61 20.79 2.22 1.32
C GLY A 61 19.75 1.73 2.34
N ARG A 62 19.10 2.64 3.01
CA ARG A 62 18.09 2.30 4.05
C ARG A 62 16.83 1.72 3.43
N PHE A 63 16.20 0.83 4.17
CA PHE A 63 14.81 0.44 3.97
C PHE A 63 14.07 0.61 5.29
N TRP A 64 13.13 1.53 5.34
CA TRP A 64 12.28 1.72 6.50
C TRP A 64 10.82 1.80 6.08
N ASP A 65 9.95 1.50 7.01
CA ASP A 65 8.53 1.64 6.86
C ASP A 65 7.85 2.11 8.15
N ASP A 66 6.64 2.65 7.99
CA ASP A 66 5.78 3.08 9.09
C ASP A 66 4.33 3.08 8.61
N TYR A 67 3.39 2.85 9.50
CA TYR A 67 1.98 2.83 9.15
C TYR A 67 1.08 3.34 10.28
N CYS A 68 -0.21 3.56 9.99
CA CYS A 68 -1.21 4.11 10.91
C CYS A 68 -0.92 5.55 11.33
N ASN A 69 -0.32 6.36 10.48
CA ASN A 69 0.09 7.74 10.77
C ASN A 69 -0.84 8.81 10.20
N TRP A 70 -1.84 8.44 9.40
CA TRP A 70 -2.70 9.39 8.68
C TRP A 70 -3.37 10.40 9.59
N SER A 71 -3.71 10.05 10.83
CA SER A 71 -4.38 10.94 11.78
C SER A 71 -3.45 11.96 12.46
N ARG A 72 -2.14 11.71 12.47
CA ARG A 72 -1.13 12.60 13.07
C ARG A 72 -0.33 13.39 12.03
N ILE A 73 -0.35 12.96 10.76
CA ILE A 73 0.35 13.61 9.65
C ILE A 73 -0.67 14.33 8.75
N PRO A 74 -0.76 15.66 8.83
CA PRO A 74 -1.81 16.41 8.13
C PRO A 74 -1.82 16.21 6.61
N GLU A 75 -0.66 15.95 6.01
CA GLU A 75 -0.51 15.67 4.59
C GLU A 75 -1.25 14.37 4.21
N PHE A 76 -1.11 13.32 5.00
CA PHE A 76 -1.78 12.03 4.79
C PHE A 76 -3.28 12.15 5.07
N GLU A 77 -3.68 12.86 6.13
CA GLU A 77 -5.09 13.13 6.42
C GLU A 77 -5.77 13.85 5.25
N ARG A 78 -5.15 14.92 4.74
CA ARG A 78 -5.70 15.66 3.60
C ARG A 78 -5.82 14.79 2.36
N PHE A 79 -4.80 13.99 2.06
CA PHE A 79 -4.84 13.05 0.95
C PHE A 79 -5.98 12.05 1.11
N ALA A 80 -6.07 11.38 2.24
CA ALA A 80 -7.09 10.37 2.51
C ALA A 80 -8.52 10.89 2.32
N PHE A 81 -8.79 12.13 2.76
CA PHE A 81 -10.15 12.68 2.77
C PHE A 81 -10.45 13.69 1.66
N ARG A 82 -9.47 14.12 0.86
CA ARG A 82 -9.68 15.17 -0.14
C ARG A 82 -9.17 14.86 -1.54
N SER A 83 -8.41 13.79 -1.72
CA SER A 83 -7.87 13.42 -3.03
C SER A 83 -8.89 12.73 -3.96
N GLY A 84 -10.00 12.22 -3.42
CA GLY A 84 -10.92 11.34 -4.14
C GLY A 84 -10.49 9.87 -4.14
N ILE A 85 -9.49 9.49 -3.36
CA ILE A 85 -9.02 8.09 -3.27
C ILE A 85 -10.15 7.14 -2.81
N ALA A 86 -11.04 7.61 -1.94
CA ALA A 86 -12.20 6.86 -1.49
C ALA A 86 -13.16 6.54 -2.65
N ASP A 87 -13.40 7.48 -3.55
CA ASP A 87 -14.28 7.28 -4.72
C ASP A 87 -13.65 6.28 -5.70
N VAL A 88 -12.34 6.33 -5.87
CA VAL A 88 -11.59 5.36 -6.69
C VAL A 88 -11.72 3.96 -6.10
N ALA A 89 -11.49 3.80 -4.81
CA ALA A 89 -11.60 2.52 -4.12
C ALA A 89 -13.04 1.97 -4.19
N ALA A 90 -14.04 2.81 -3.91
CA ALA A 90 -15.46 2.46 -4.02
C ALA A 90 -15.83 1.97 -5.44
N GLY A 91 -15.39 2.70 -6.46
CA GLY A 91 -15.65 2.35 -7.87
C GLY A 91 -15.02 1.00 -8.26
N LEU A 92 -13.77 0.76 -7.88
CA LEU A 92 -13.07 -0.49 -8.18
C LEU A 92 -13.69 -1.70 -7.45
N MET A 93 -14.05 -1.53 -6.19
CA MET A 93 -14.69 -2.59 -5.39
C MET A 93 -16.21 -2.71 -5.64
N ARG A 94 -16.80 -1.80 -6.42
CA ARG A 94 -18.27 -1.72 -6.63
C ARG A 94 -19.02 -1.65 -5.29
N SER A 95 -18.52 -0.85 -4.38
CA SER A 95 -19.08 -0.63 -3.06
C SER A 95 -19.68 0.77 -2.95
N GLU A 96 -20.78 0.92 -2.23
CA GLU A 96 -21.38 2.23 -1.95
C GLU A 96 -20.61 3.00 -0.87
N THR A 97 -19.84 2.29 -0.05
CA THR A 97 -19.06 2.85 1.05
C THR A 97 -17.68 2.22 1.11
N VAL A 98 -16.71 3.00 1.57
CA VAL A 98 -15.36 2.52 1.88
C VAL A 98 -14.94 3.03 3.24
N GLN A 99 -14.09 2.26 3.90
CA GLN A 99 -13.45 2.66 5.14
C GLN A 99 -11.95 2.61 4.96
N LEU A 100 -11.26 3.69 5.33
CA LEU A 100 -9.82 3.68 5.43
C LEU A 100 -9.41 2.71 6.54
N PHE A 101 -8.57 1.73 6.19
CA PHE A 101 -8.00 0.80 7.15
C PHE A 101 -6.73 1.41 7.75
N HIS A 102 -5.70 1.59 6.95
CA HIS A 102 -4.49 2.34 7.29
C HIS A 102 -3.77 2.80 6.01
N GLU A 103 -2.82 3.70 6.14
CA GLU A 103 -1.77 3.93 5.17
C GLU A 103 -0.48 3.23 5.63
N HIS A 104 0.38 2.93 4.67
CA HIS A 104 1.69 2.34 4.88
C HIS A 104 2.71 3.12 4.06
N VAL A 105 3.67 3.74 4.72
CA VAL A 105 4.81 4.39 4.10
C VAL A 105 5.94 3.38 3.99
N LEU A 106 6.48 3.22 2.78
CA LEU A 106 7.62 2.34 2.50
C LEU A 106 8.68 3.17 1.78
N VAL A 107 9.84 3.32 2.37
CA VAL A 107 10.97 4.04 1.78
C VAL A 107 12.15 3.10 1.60
N LYS A 108 12.50 2.88 0.34
CA LYS A 108 13.62 2.03 -0.03
C LYS A 108 14.64 2.86 -0.80
N GLU A 109 15.75 3.18 -0.17
CA GLU A 109 16.83 3.94 -0.79
C GLU A 109 17.61 3.12 -1.83
N PRO A 110 18.27 3.78 -2.79
CA PRO A 110 19.14 3.08 -3.73
C PRO A 110 20.21 2.25 -3.01
N GLY A 111 20.35 0.99 -3.43
CA GLY A 111 21.30 0.06 -2.84
C GLY A 111 20.77 -0.72 -1.63
N ALA A 112 19.55 -0.47 -1.16
CA ALA A 112 18.94 -1.28 -0.12
C ALA A 112 18.88 -2.76 -0.54
N PRO A 113 19.51 -3.68 0.20
CA PRO A 113 19.71 -5.07 -0.26
C PRO A 113 18.45 -5.93 -0.15
N ARG A 114 17.51 -5.52 0.70
CA ARG A 114 16.33 -6.31 1.02
C ARG A 114 15.28 -6.24 -0.08
N GLN A 115 14.83 -7.38 -0.52
CA GLN A 115 13.70 -7.53 -1.44
C GLN A 115 12.45 -7.89 -0.64
N THR A 116 11.31 -7.26 -0.99
CA THR A 116 10.02 -7.68 -0.49
C THR A 116 9.68 -9.06 -1.06
N PRO A 117 9.39 -10.05 -0.22
CA PRO A 117 9.02 -11.38 -0.70
C PRO A 117 7.66 -11.36 -1.40
N TRP A 118 7.37 -12.40 -2.19
CA TRP A 118 6.02 -12.61 -2.69
C TRP A 118 5.06 -12.90 -1.53
N HIS A 119 3.98 -12.14 -1.45
CA HIS A 119 2.99 -12.26 -0.38
C HIS A 119 1.60 -11.86 -0.88
N CYS A 120 0.58 -12.17 -0.10
CA CYS A 120 -0.74 -11.55 -0.17
C CYS A 120 -0.89 -10.63 1.04
N ASP A 121 -1.51 -9.47 0.86
CA ASP A 121 -1.72 -8.50 1.95
C ASP A 121 -2.73 -9.02 2.98
N ALA A 122 -3.84 -9.60 2.51
CA ALA A 122 -4.96 -9.99 3.36
C ALA A 122 -4.58 -10.83 4.60
N PRO A 123 -3.68 -11.82 4.53
CA PRO A 123 -3.29 -12.61 5.70
C PRO A 123 -2.57 -11.82 6.82
N TYR A 124 -2.09 -10.60 6.53
CA TYR A 124 -1.50 -9.73 7.55
C TYR A 124 -2.52 -8.86 8.28
N TYR A 125 -3.77 -8.84 7.80
CA TYR A 125 -4.81 -7.96 8.31
C TYR A 125 -5.79 -8.73 9.20
N PHE A 126 -6.39 -8.04 10.17
CA PHE A 126 -7.45 -8.58 11.02
C PHE A 126 -8.86 -8.34 10.43
N VAL A 127 -8.93 -7.96 9.16
CA VAL A 127 -10.18 -7.79 8.42
C VAL A 127 -10.27 -8.86 7.35
N ASP A 128 -11.47 -9.38 7.15
CA ASP A 128 -11.76 -10.39 6.15
C ASP A 128 -12.88 -9.90 5.22
N GLY A 129 -12.88 -10.41 4.01
CA GLY A 129 -13.92 -10.13 3.02
C GLY A 129 -13.38 -9.89 1.61
N PRO A 130 -14.27 -10.01 0.60
CA PRO A 130 -13.86 -9.88 -0.80
C PRO A 130 -13.65 -8.43 -1.26
N GLN A 131 -14.06 -7.43 -0.46
CA GLN A 131 -13.99 -6.01 -0.80
C GLN A 131 -12.89 -5.32 -0.01
N THR A 132 -11.66 -5.79 -0.18
CA THR A 132 -10.43 -5.13 0.31
C THR A 132 -9.59 -4.70 -0.87
N ILE A 133 -8.93 -3.54 -0.75
CA ILE A 133 -8.08 -2.97 -1.80
C ILE A 133 -6.91 -2.23 -1.19
N SER A 134 -5.72 -2.48 -1.70
CA SER A 134 -4.52 -1.68 -1.45
C SER A 134 -4.25 -0.79 -2.67
N ILE A 135 -3.92 0.47 -2.45
CA ILE A 135 -3.59 1.42 -3.51
C ILE A 135 -2.13 1.85 -3.33
N TRP A 136 -1.27 1.42 -4.25
CA TRP A 136 0.14 1.79 -4.24
C TRP A 136 0.38 3.06 -5.07
N ILE A 137 0.99 4.06 -4.45
CA ILE A 137 1.26 5.38 -5.04
C ILE A 137 2.75 5.65 -4.95
N PRO A 138 3.52 5.45 -6.03
CA PRO A 138 4.93 5.82 -6.05
C PRO A 138 5.06 7.34 -6.06
N LEU A 139 5.95 7.87 -5.21
CA LEU A 139 6.23 9.31 -5.14
C LEU A 139 7.41 9.71 -6.01
N ASP A 140 8.19 8.73 -6.48
CA ASP A 140 9.34 8.89 -7.37
C ASP A 140 9.15 8.08 -8.66
N PRO A 141 9.88 8.42 -9.73
CA PRO A 141 9.96 7.55 -10.90
C PRO A 141 10.53 6.19 -10.53
N VAL A 142 9.75 5.14 -10.72
CA VAL A 142 10.15 3.77 -10.40
C VAL A 142 10.58 3.03 -11.67
N PRO A 143 11.83 2.57 -11.78
CA PRO A 143 12.27 1.77 -12.91
C PRO A 143 11.62 0.38 -12.89
N LEU A 144 11.54 -0.26 -14.08
CA LEU A 144 10.81 -1.52 -14.24
C LEU A 144 11.34 -2.65 -13.34
N GLU A 145 12.64 -2.65 -13.07
CA GLU A 145 13.29 -3.64 -12.20
C GLU A 145 12.94 -3.50 -10.72
N SER A 146 12.47 -2.31 -10.31
CA SER A 146 12.13 -1.99 -8.91
C SER A 146 10.63 -1.82 -8.66
N THR A 147 9.81 -1.93 -9.70
CA THR A 147 8.36 -1.77 -9.55
C THR A 147 7.71 -3.01 -8.94
N LEU A 148 6.46 -2.84 -8.48
CA LEU A 148 5.64 -3.96 -8.06
C LEU A 148 5.47 -4.99 -9.18
N ARG A 149 5.51 -6.25 -8.80
CA ARG A 149 5.16 -7.38 -9.67
C ARG A 149 3.97 -8.11 -9.08
N LEU A 150 2.97 -8.37 -9.89
CA LEU A 150 1.73 -8.97 -9.48
C LEU A 150 1.45 -10.22 -10.32
N ILE A 151 0.85 -11.24 -9.72
CA ILE A 151 0.42 -12.43 -10.45
C ILE A 151 -1.07 -12.24 -10.77
N ARG A 152 -1.37 -12.12 -12.07
CA ARG A 152 -2.74 -11.92 -12.54
C ARG A 152 -3.67 -13.03 -12.06
N GLY A 153 -4.76 -12.65 -11.41
CA GLY A 153 -5.77 -13.57 -10.93
C GLY A 153 -5.44 -14.27 -9.61
N SER A 154 -4.29 -13.96 -8.96
CA SER A 154 -3.89 -14.60 -7.69
C SER A 154 -4.86 -14.32 -6.53
N HIS A 155 -5.59 -13.22 -6.57
CA HIS A 155 -6.64 -12.87 -5.60
C HIS A 155 -7.81 -13.89 -5.54
N ARG A 156 -7.87 -14.81 -6.50
CA ARG A 156 -8.89 -15.88 -6.56
C ARG A 156 -8.34 -17.26 -6.25
N TRP A 157 -7.09 -17.35 -5.80
CA TRP A 157 -6.54 -18.63 -5.39
C TRP A 157 -7.25 -19.12 -4.12
N GLU A 158 -7.57 -20.40 -4.11
CA GLU A 158 -8.20 -21.06 -2.95
C GLU A 158 -7.18 -21.42 -1.86
N GLU A 159 -5.90 -21.48 -2.24
CA GLU A 159 -4.81 -21.79 -1.32
C GLU A 159 -4.42 -20.54 -0.53
N ALA A 160 -4.40 -20.66 0.78
CA ALA A 160 -3.92 -19.59 1.65
C ALA A 160 -2.41 -19.38 1.47
N VAL A 161 -2.00 -18.13 1.24
CA VAL A 161 -0.60 -17.75 1.30
C VAL A 161 -0.28 -17.40 2.74
N HIS A 162 0.58 -18.21 3.38
CA HIS A 162 0.97 -17.98 4.77
C HIS A 162 1.80 -16.68 4.87
N PRO A 163 1.43 -15.75 5.76
CA PRO A 163 2.21 -14.54 5.98
C PRO A 163 3.53 -14.89 6.67
N VAL A 164 4.59 -14.23 6.22
CA VAL A 164 5.94 -14.38 6.79
C VAL A 164 6.43 -13.06 7.34
N ASP A 165 7.21 -13.11 8.39
CA ASP A 165 8.00 -11.98 8.84
C ASP A 165 9.10 -11.71 7.79
N TRP A 166 9.13 -10.50 7.26
CA TRP A 166 10.04 -10.16 6.15
C TRP A 166 11.50 -10.01 6.59
N THR A 167 11.73 -9.95 7.88
CA THR A 167 13.08 -9.87 8.46
C THR A 167 13.68 -11.25 8.69
N THR A 168 12.91 -12.12 9.32
CA THR A 168 13.36 -13.46 9.72
C THR A 168 13.02 -14.54 8.71
N MET A 169 12.06 -14.27 7.80
CA MET A 169 11.47 -15.23 6.86
C MET A 169 10.82 -16.43 7.57
N THR A 170 10.39 -16.24 8.81
CA THR A 170 9.60 -17.21 9.59
C THR A 170 8.11 -16.85 9.55
N GLY A 171 7.25 -17.73 10.05
CA GLY A 171 5.81 -17.46 10.14
C GLY A 171 5.52 -16.18 10.91
N PHE A 172 4.71 -15.27 10.35
CA PHE A 172 4.40 -13.97 10.95
C PHE A 172 3.70 -14.09 12.31
N TYR A 173 2.81 -15.09 12.46
CA TYR A 173 2.08 -15.36 13.70
C TYR A 173 2.74 -16.41 14.60
N GLY A 174 3.99 -16.79 14.31
CA GLY A 174 4.70 -17.88 14.98
C GLY A 174 4.38 -19.23 14.38
N ASP A 175 5.08 -20.26 14.87
CA ASP A 175 4.94 -21.64 14.37
C ASP A 175 3.72 -22.40 14.96
N ASP A 176 2.78 -21.71 15.58
CA ASP A 176 1.58 -22.34 16.14
C ASP A 176 0.59 -22.68 15.02
N GLU A 177 0.63 -23.93 14.57
CA GLU A 177 -0.30 -24.52 13.58
C GLU A 177 -1.78 -24.55 14.03
N THR A 178 -2.12 -23.91 15.14
CA THR A 178 -3.44 -24.08 15.80
C THR A 178 -4.39 -22.90 15.67
N THR A 179 -4.07 -21.87 14.87
CA THR A 179 -4.99 -20.74 14.68
C THR A 179 -5.60 -20.72 13.29
N HIS A 180 -6.60 -21.57 13.09
CA HIS A 180 -7.68 -21.37 12.10
C HIS A 180 -8.97 -21.92 12.62
#